data_a17b55383c8e2d5d092c0bb38c22045f
#
_entry.id   a17b55383c8e2d5d092c0bb38c22045f
#
_cell.length_a   1.000
_cell.length_b   1.000
_cell.length_c   1.000
_cell.angle_alpha   90.00
_cell.angle_beta   90.00
_cell.angle_gamma   90.00
#
_symmetry.space_group_name_H-M   'P 1'
#
loop_
_entity.id
_entity.type
_entity.pdbx_description
1 polymer ?
#
loop_
_entity_poly.entity_id
_entity_poly.type
_entity_poly.pdbx_seq_one_letter_code
_entity_poly.pdbx_strand_id
1 'polypeptide(L)'
;TAGHYKKDIAAELETALSIITTAYLRSEDLQTAVEENINYLNPPVQGVFRSFLTRIKHIDPDMNAALAELKSAIDNEVWREWCEALSACQYDHSMKSTLNPIVAKLSDMRIINGELENLVFAPRKEFISMAALVVLNIPLLYFLNKDWYAALMTTVPGKAVLAVCAAAIFLSFARVVKLTQPIEYRR
;
A
#
# COMPACT_ATOMS: atom_id res chain seq x y z
N THR A 1 -7.35 -0.43 -9.47
CA THR A 1 -8.30 0.37 -8.65
C THR A 1 -8.43 -0.13 -7.22
N ALA A 2 -8.57 -1.45 -6.97
CA ALA A 2 -8.69 -1.98 -5.60
C ALA A 2 -7.43 -1.79 -4.73
N GLY A 3 -6.24 -1.87 -5.32
CA GLY A 3 -4.97 -1.67 -4.59
C GLY A 3 -4.74 -0.22 -4.16
N HIS A 4 -5.16 0.74 -4.94
CA HIS A 4 -5.06 2.18 -4.60
C HIS A 4 -6.00 2.53 -3.45
N TYR A 5 -7.22 2.02 -3.49
CA TYR A 5 -8.21 2.23 -2.43
C TYR A 5 -7.76 1.66 -1.07
N LYS A 6 -7.16 0.46 -1.05
CA LYS A 6 -6.60 -0.12 0.19
C LYS A 6 -5.43 0.70 0.75
N LYS A 7 -4.61 1.28 -0.13
CA LYS A 7 -3.45 2.10 0.26
C LYS A 7 -3.90 3.45 0.86
N ASP A 8 -4.92 4.06 0.26
CA ASP A 8 -5.49 5.32 0.74
C ASP A 8 -6.16 5.13 2.12
N ILE A 9 -6.91 4.04 2.30
CA ILE A 9 -7.50 3.69 3.61
C ILE A 9 -6.42 3.48 4.67
N ALA A 10 -5.31 2.80 4.34
CA ALA A 10 -4.26 2.54 5.31
C ALA A 10 -3.58 3.82 5.79
N ALA A 11 -3.39 4.81 4.89
CA ALA A 11 -2.82 6.11 5.24
C ALA A 11 -3.76 6.94 6.13
N GLU A 12 -5.06 6.95 5.79
CA GLU A 12 -6.07 7.65 6.59
C GLU A 12 -6.26 6.97 7.95
N LEU A 13 -6.16 5.64 7.99
CA LEU A 13 -6.23 4.88 9.22
C LEU A 13 -5.06 5.20 10.17
N GLU A 14 -3.82 5.26 9.64
CA GLU A 14 -2.63 5.65 10.41
C GLU A 14 -2.82 7.03 11.05
N THR A 15 -3.27 8.00 10.26
CA THR A 15 -3.51 9.37 10.73
C THR A 15 -4.60 9.40 11.80
N ALA A 16 -5.72 8.72 11.57
CA ALA A 16 -6.83 8.67 12.49
C ALA A 16 -6.44 8.01 13.82
N LEU A 17 -5.79 6.84 13.79
CA LEU A 17 -5.36 6.15 14.99
C LEU A 17 -4.33 6.95 15.78
N SER A 18 -3.40 7.64 15.11
CA SER A 18 -2.42 8.51 15.77
C SER A 18 -3.09 9.68 16.50
N ILE A 19 -4.03 10.36 15.85
CA ILE A 19 -4.78 11.49 16.43
C ILE A 19 -5.60 11.03 17.64
N ILE A 20 -6.42 9.99 17.47
CA ILE A 20 -7.33 9.50 18.51
C ILE A 20 -6.54 8.91 19.68
N THR A 21 -5.47 8.14 19.42
CA THR A 21 -4.63 7.59 20.49
C THR A 21 -3.99 8.70 21.31
N THR A 22 -3.41 9.71 20.66
CA THR A 22 -2.79 10.85 21.33
C THR A 22 -3.81 11.61 22.18
N ALA A 23 -4.99 11.85 21.64
CA ALA A 23 -6.08 12.52 22.36
C ALA A 23 -6.57 11.68 23.56
N TYR A 24 -6.75 10.37 23.37
CA TYR A 24 -7.15 9.46 24.44
C TYR A 24 -6.13 9.35 25.57
N LEU A 25 -4.85 9.30 25.25
CA LEU A 25 -3.79 9.30 26.27
C LEU A 25 -3.74 10.58 27.10
N ARG A 26 -4.23 11.69 26.53
CA ARG A 26 -4.30 13.00 27.20
C ARG A 26 -5.59 13.17 28.01
N SER A 27 -6.74 12.84 27.43
CA SER A 27 -8.06 13.07 28.05
C SER A 27 -8.50 11.94 28.99
N GLU A 28 -7.90 10.76 28.83
CA GLU A 28 -8.27 9.51 29.51
C GLU A 28 -9.70 9.02 29.23
N ASP A 29 -10.41 9.70 28.34
CA ASP A 29 -11.75 9.37 27.89
C ASP A 29 -11.82 9.24 26.37
N LEU A 30 -12.20 8.04 25.89
CA LEU A 30 -12.24 7.73 24.46
C LEU A 30 -13.34 8.51 23.74
N GLN A 31 -14.48 8.71 24.39
CA GLN A 31 -15.59 9.45 23.79
C GLN A 31 -15.17 10.89 23.52
N THR A 32 -14.60 11.57 24.52
CA THR A 32 -14.08 12.93 24.38
C THR A 32 -12.96 13.01 23.34
N ALA A 33 -12.03 12.05 23.35
CA ALA A 33 -10.94 12.00 22.36
C ALA A 33 -11.45 11.93 20.92
N VAL A 34 -12.47 11.12 20.66
CA VAL A 34 -13.08 11.01 19.33
C VAL A 34 -13.88 12.27 18.99
N GLU A 35 -14.68 12.77 19.93
CA GLU A 35 -15.57 13.93 19.71
C GLU A 35 -14.80 15.20 19.34
N GLU A 36 -13.72 15.50 20.06
CA GLU A 36 -12.90 16.68 19.81
C GLU A 36 -12.15 16.60 18.48
N ASN A 37 -11.83 15.38 17.99
CA ASN A 37 -10.97 15.19 16.85
C ASN A 37 -11.69 14.68 15.58
N ILE A 38 -12.98 14.41 15.64
CA ILE A 38 -13.76 13.85 14.51
C ILE A 38 -13.66 14.67 13.23
N ASN A 39 -13.52 16.00 13.33
CA ASN A 39 -13.44 16.90 12.18
C ASN A 39 -12.07 16.90 11.51
N TYR A 40 -11.06 16.36 12.15
CA TYR A 40 -9.70 16.22 11.60
C TYR A 40 -9.50 14.89 10.88
N LEU A 41 -10.48 13.99 10.97
CA LEU A 41 -10.43 12.69 10.31
C LEU A 41 -11.02 12.79 8.90
N ASN A 42 -10.48 12.01 7.98
CA ASN A 42 -10.97 11.93 6.61
C ASN A 42 -11.86 10.70 6.37
N PRO A 43 -12.79 10.77 5.39
CA PRO A 43 -13.52 9.59 4.95
C PRO A 43 -12.56 8.51 4.39
N PRO A 44 -12.85 7.22 4.56
CA PRO A 44 -14.04 6.63 5.18
C PRO A 44 -13.97 6.50 6.70
N VAL A 45 -12.79 6.66 7.30
CA VAL A 45 -12.53 6.44 8.74
C VAL A 45 -13.36 7.39 9.61
N GLN A 46 -13.50 8.65 9.18
CA GLN A 46 -14.37 9.62 9.85
C GLN A 46 -15.80 9.10 10.05
N GLY A 47 -16.36 8.47 9.00
CA GLY A 47 -17.72 7.93 9.05
C GLY A 47 -17.89 6.84 10.12
N VAL A 48 -16.87 5.99 10.25
CA VAL A 48 -16.83 4.91 11.25
C VAL A 48 -16.82 5.48 12.68
N PHE A 49 -15.97 6.46 12.95
CA PHE A 49 -15.93 7.13 14.26
C PHE A 49 -17.20 7.95 14.56
N ARG A 50 -17.83 8.51 13.54
CA ARG A 50 -19.12 9.19 13.70
C ARG A 50 -20.22 8.23 14.11
N SER A 51 -20.27 7.04 13.52
CA SER A 51 -21.21 5.97 13.92
C SER A 51 -20.96 5.52 15.35
N PHE A 52 -19.71 5.36 15.76
CA PHE A 52 -19.31 5.05 17.13
C PHE A 52 -19.83 6.09 18.14
N LEU A 53 -19.61 7.40 17.86
CA LEU A 53 -20.12 8.47 18.72
C LEU A 53 -21.66 8.48 18.80
N THR A 54 -22.34 8.28 17.67
CA THR A 54 -23.80 8.23 17.60
C THR A 54 -24.34 7.09 18.46
N ARG A 55 -23.68 5.92 18.39
CA ARG A 55 -24.06 4.76 19.20
C ARG A 55 -23.98 5.07 20.71
N ILE A 56 -22.81 5.53 21.17
CA ILE A 56 -22.58 5.80 22.60
C ILE A 56 -23.52 6.89 23.12
N LYS A 57 -23.75 7.95 22.33
CA LYS A 57 -24.56 9.10 22.77
C LYS A 57 -26.08 8.87 22.74
N HIS A 58 -26.56 8.07 21.78
CA HIS A 58 -27.99 8.03 21.46
C HIS A 58 -28.62 6.64 21.48
N ILE A 59 -27.82 5.57 21.47
CA ILE A 59 -28.35 4.21 21.37
C ILE A 59 -28.03 3.42 22.63
N ASP A 60 -26.79 3.22 22.95
CA ASP A 60 -26.32 2.38 24.04
C ASP A 60 -24.96 2.89 24.55
N PRO A 61 -24.85 3.33 25.81
CA PRO A 61 -23.63 3.84 26.40
C PRO A 61 -22.60 2.73 26.74
N ASP A 62 -22.87 1.47 26.38
CA ASP A 62 -21.91 0.38 26.58
C ASP A 62 -20.70 0.53 25.66
N MET A 63 -19.58 0.96 26.27
CA MET A 63 -18.30 1.17 25.56
C MET A 63 -17.76 -0.12 24.93
N ASN A 64 -17.94 -1.27 25.60
CA ASN A 64 -17.43 -2.55 25.07
C ASN A 64 -18.22 -3.00 23.84
N ALA A 65 -19.53 -2.84 23.87
CA ALA A 65 -20.38 -3.13 22.72
C ALA A 65 -20.06 -2.18 21.55
N ALA A 66 -19.83 -0.91 21.81
CA ALA A 66 -19.43 0.06 20.81
C ALA A 66 -18.05 -0.24 20.20
N LEU A 67 -17.07 -0.66 21.01
CA LEU A 67 -15.73 -1.07 20.53
C LEU A 67 -15.78 -2.37 19.73
N ALA A 68 -16.66 -3.31 20.08
CA ALA A 68 -16.85 -4.55 19.31
C ALA A 68 -17.41 -4.26 17.90
N GLU A 69 -18.34 -3.32 17.78
CA GLU A 69 -18.86 -2.87 16.48
C GLU A 69 -17.78 -2.09 15.70
N LEU A 70 -17.08 -1.18 16.37
CA LEU A 70 -15.98 -0.42 15.79
C LEU A 70 -14.91 -1.35 15.20
N LYS A 71 -14.55 -2.41 15.92
CA LYS A 71 -13.58 -3.43 15.48
C LYS A 71 -13.99 -4.10 14.16
N SER A 72 -15.28 -4.35 13.97
CA SER A 72 -15.82 -5.01 12.77
C SER A 72 -15.98 -4.07 11.57
N ALA A 73 -15.91 -2.76 11.78
CA ALA A 73 -16.19 -1.76 10.74
C ALA A 73 -15.13 -1.67 9.65
N ILE A 74 -13.89 -2.01 9.96
CA ILE A 74 -12.76 -1.96 9.01
C ILE A 74 -12.03 -3.31 9.01
N ASP A 75 -11.86 -3.88 7.81
CA ASP A 75 -11.09 -5.13 7.64
C ASP A 75 -9.58 -4.82 7.56
N ASN A 76 -8.99 -4.59 8.73
CA ASN A 76 -7.55 -4.35 8.89
C ASN A 76 -7.08 -4.97 10.21
N GLU A 77 -5.93 -5.66 10.17
CA GLU A 77 -5.39 -6.38 11.33
C GLU A 77 -4.99 -5.42 12.45
N VAL A 78 -4.29 -4.33 12.12
CA VAL A 78 -3.85 -3.32 13.12
C VAL A 78 -5.03 -2.58 13.71
N TRP A 79 -6.07 -2.30 12.92
CA TRP A 79 -7.32 -1.74 13.41
C TRP A 79 -7.98 -2.63 14.48
N ARG A 80 -8.04 -3.93 14.21
CA ARG A 80 -8.60 -4.91 15.17
C ARG A 80 -7.78 -4.97 16.45
N GLU A 81 -6.45 -5.03 16.33
CA GLU A 81 -5.51 -5.03 17.44
C GLU A 81 -5.65 -3.76 18.31
N TRP A 82 -5.80 -2.60 17.66
CA TRP A 82 -6.00 -1.33 18.34
C TRP A 82 -7.33 -1.27 19.10
N CYS A 83 -8.43 -1.73 18.49
CA CYS A 83 -9.74 -1.80 19.17
C CYS A 83 -9.71 -2.76 20.37
N GLU A 84 -9.00 -3.88 20.26
CA GLU A 84 -8.81 -4.83 21.37
C GLU A 84 -7.99 -4.20 22.50
N ALA A 85 -6.92 -3.50 22.18
CA ALA A 85 -6.12 -2.79 23.16
C ALA A 85 -6.93 -1.68 23.88
N LEU A 86 -7.77 -0.94 23.16
CA LEU A 86 -8.69 0.04 23.77
C LEU A 86 -9.69 -0.63 24.71
N SER A 87 -10.25 -1.78 24.32
CA SER A 87 -11.14 -2.55 25.19
C SER A 87 -10.40 -3.00 26.44
N ALA A 88 -9.17 -3.49 26.33
CA ALA A 88 -8.35 -3.85 27.49
C ALA A 88 -8.06 -2.64 28.41
N CYS A 89 -7.83 -1.46 27.82
CA CYS A 89 -7.62 -0.23 28.58
C CYS A 89 -8.84 0.21 29.41
N GLN A 90 -10.05 -0.25 29.08
CA GLN A 90 -11.25 0.02 29.89
C GLN A 90 -11.19 -0.72 31.23
N TYR A 91 -10.51 -1.86 31.28
CA TYR A 91 -10.36 -2.66 32.50
C TYR A 91 -9.06 -2.38 33.24
N ASP A 92 -7.98 -2.12 32.52
CA ASP A 92 -6.64 -1.87 33.07
C ASP A 92 -5.96 -0.69 32.37
N HIS A 93 -5.92 0.43 33.04
CA HIS A 93 -5.29 1.66 32.54
C HIS A 93 -3.77 1.53 32.27
N SER A 94 -3.09 0.53 32.85
CA SER A 94 -1.68 0.28 32.59
C SER A 94 -1.43 -0.15 31.14
N MET A 95 -2.44 -0.72 30.48
CA MET A 95 -2.41 -1.16 29.08
C MET A 95 -2.34 -0.01 28.06
N LYS A 96 -2.54 1.25 28.47
CA LYS A 96 -2.43 2.43 27.59
C LYS A 96 -1.08 2.52 26.87
N SER A 97 -0.01 2.05 27.50
CA SER A 97 1.32 2.01 26.91
C SER A 97 1.45 1.14 25.66
N THR A 98 0.52 0.20 25.47
CA THR A 98 0.50 -0.70 24.29
C THR A 98 -0.07 -0.05 23.03
N LEU A 99 -0.80 1.06 23.16
CA LEU A 99 -1.45 1.72 22.02
C LEU A 99 -0.46 2.36 21.06
N ASN A 100 0.57 3.04 21.56
CA ASN A 100 1.56 3.69 20.72
C ASN A 100 2.35 2.71 19.83
N PRO A 101 2.85 1.57 20.32
CA PRO A 101 3.47 0.55 19.47
C PRO A 101 2.55 0.01 18.39
N ILE A 102 1.25 -0.15 18.68
CA ILE A 102 0.27 -0.63 17.69
C ILE A 102 0.10 0.40 16.55
N VAL A 103 -0.01 1.68 16.89
CA VAL A 103 -0.10 2.75 15.88
C VAL A 103 1.19 2.84 15.05
N ALA A 104 2.36 2.73 15.69
CA ALA A 104 3.65 2.73 14.99
C ALA A 104 3.77 1.59 13.96
N LYS A 105 3.16 0.44 14.22
CA LYS A 105 3.11 -0.70 13.29
C LYS A 105 2.49 -0.34 11.93
N LEU A 106 1.51 0.57 11.89
CA LEU A 106 0.94 1.07 10.62
C LEU A 106 1.94 1.89 9.81
N SER A 107 2.72 2.74 10.49
CA SER A 107 3.77 3.54 9.86
C SER A 107 4.87 2.65 9.28
N ASP A 108 5.32 1.66 10.04
CA ASP A 108 6.34 0.71 9.60
C ASP A 108 5.86 -0.12 8.40
N MET A 109 4.63 -0.60 8.41
CA MET A 109 4.05 -1.34 7.29
C MET A 109 3.96 -0.47 6.02
N ARG A 110 3.67 0.82 6.16
CA ARG A 110 3.63 1.77 5.04
C ARG A 110 5.01 1.99 4.43
N ILE A 111 6.04 2.15 5.26
CA ILE A 111 7.43 2.33 4.82
C ILE A 111 7.91 1.08 4.08
N ILE A 112 7.71 -0.10 4.65
CA ILE A 112 8.09 -1.39 4.05
C ILE A 112 7.37 -1.60 2.72
N ASN A 113 6.08 -1.33 2.63
CA ASN A 113 5.33 -1.44 1.38
C ASN A 113 5.81 -0.45 0.31
N GLY A 114 6.19 0.76 0.70
CA GLY A 114 6.78 1.76 -0.20
C GLY A 114 8.14 1.35 -0.73
N GLU A 115 9.00 0.79 0.10
CA GLU A 115 10.31 0.27 -0.29
C GLU A 115 10.20 -0.96 -1.20
N LEU A 116 9.31 -1.91 -0.89
CA LEU A 116 9.03 -3.06 -1.74
C LEU A 116 8.50 -2.62 -3.11
N GLU A 117 7.61 -1.64 -3.15
CA GLU A 117 7.09 -1.09 -4.41
C GLU A 117 8.22 -0.51 -5.26
N ASN A 118 9.13 0.25 -4.67
CA ASN A 118 10.29 0.81 -5.38
C ASN A 118 11.27 -0.28 -5.82
N LEU A 119 11.55 -1.29 -4.99
CA LEU A 119 12.46 -2.38 -5.32
C LEU A 119 11.92 -3.28 -6.45
N VAL A 120 10.61 -3.40 -6.58
CA VAL A 120 9.97 -4.26 -7.60
C VAL A 120 9.70 -3.48 -8.90
N PHE A 121 9.25 -2.23 -8.82
CA PHE A 121 8.88 -1.45 -10.00
C PHE A 121 10.03 -0.71 -10.66
N ALA A 122 11.07 -0.30 -9.91
CA ALA A 122 12.22 0.40 -10.47
C ALA A 122 12.99 -0.45 -11.52
N PRO A 123 13.36 -1.72 -11.23
CA PRO A 123 14.04 -2.56 -12.21
C PRO A 123 13.20 -2.83 -13.46
N ARG A 124 11.90 -2.96 -13.30
CA ARG A 124 10.97 -3.20 -14.43
C ARG A 124 10.91 -2.00 -15.37
N LYS A 125 10.86 -0.79 -14.83
CA LYS A 125 10.82 0.45 -15.59
C LYS A 125 12.14 0.68 -16.34
N GLU A 126 13.25 0.40 -15.68
CA GLU A 126 14.60 0.49 -16.27
C GLU A 126 14.78 -0.53 -17.40
N PHE A 127 14.36 -1.78 -17.21
CA PHE A 127 14.38 -2.81 -18.25
C PHE A 127 13.55 -2.43 -19.47
N ILE A 128 12.34 -1.93 -19.28
CA ILE A 128 11.47 -1.49 -20.39
C ILE A 128 12.12 -0.33 -21.15
N SER A 129 12.72 0.62 -20.44
CA SER A 129 13.43 1.76 -21.05
C SER A 129 14.62 1.30 -21.89
N MET A 130 15.45 0.39 -21.38
CA MET A 130 16.58 -0.18 -22.11
C MET A 130 16.14 -1.00 -23.33
N ALA A 131 15.11 -1.84 -23.17
CA ALA A 131 14.57 -2.62 -24.28
C ALA A 131 13.99 -1.71 -25.38
N ALA A 132 13.29 -0.64 -25.01
CA ALA A 132 12.76 0.35 -25.93
C ALA A 132 13.88 1.06 -26.71
N LEU A 133 15.00 1.41 -26.04
CA LEU A 133 16.19 2.00 -26.66
C LEU A 133 16.81 1.06 -27.70
N VAL A 134 16.94 -0.23 -27.40
CA VAL A 134 17.48 -1.23 -28.34
C VAL A 134 16.56 -1.38 -29.55
N VAL A 135 15.25 -1.47 -29.35
CA VAL A 135 14.28 -1.56 -30.45
C VAL A 135 14.26 -0.29 -31.30
N LEU A 136 14.38 0.90 -30.68
CA LEU A 136 14.44 2.18 -31.37
C LEU A 136 15.72 2.35 -32.21
N ASN A 137 16.78 1.65 -31.85
CA ASN A 137 18.05 1.67 -32.63
C ASN A 137 17.87 1.11 -34.03
N ILE A 138 16.96 0.15 -34.25
CA ILE A 138 16.72 -0.46 -35.57
C ILE A 138 16.22 0.58 -36.60
N PRO A 139 15.14 1.36 -36.34
CA PRO A 139 14.72 2.41 -37.27
C PRO A 139 15.77 3.54 -37.40
N LEU A 140 16.55 3.81 -36.34
CA LEU A 140 17.63 4.80 -36.40
C LEU A 140 18.71 4.41 -37.43
N LEU A 141 19.07 3.12 -37.50
CA LEU A 141 20.00 2.61 -38.52
C LEU A 141 19.47 2.84 -39.93
N TYR A 142 18.18 2.78 -40.17
CA TYR A 142 17.58 3.09 -41.46
C TYR A 142 17.85 4.55 -41.90
N PHE A 143 17.83 5.49 -40.95
CA PHE A 143 18.08 6.90 -41.22
C PHE A 143 19.55 7.22 -41.40
N LEU A 144 20.41 6.56 -40.60
CA LEU A 144 21.85 6.84 -40.63
C LEU A 144 22.59 6.15 -41.81
N ASN A 145 22.21 4.88 -42.06
CA ASN A 145 22.90 4.09 -43.10
C ASN A 145 21.99 2.98 -43.65
N LYS A 146 21.42 3.22 -44.81
CA LYS A 146 20.49 2.31 -45.52
C LYS A 146 21.11 0.96 -45.87
N ASP A 147 22.41 0.97 -46.19
CA ASP A 147 23.11 -0.25 -46.62
C ASP A 147 23.30 -1.21 -45.43
N TRP A 148 23.61 -0.69 -44.27
CA TRP A 148 23.70 -1.47 -43.03
C TRP A 148 22.34 -2.01 -42.58
N TYR A 149 21.31 -1.20 -42.71
CA TYR A 149 19.94 -1.65 -42.42
C TYR A 149 19.52 -2.76 -43.41
N ALA A 150 19.80 -2.61 -44.70
CA ALA A 150 19.53 -3.63 -45.71
C ALA A 150 20.29 -4.92 -45.42
N ALA A 151 21.57 -4.82 -45.07
CA ALA A 151 22.38 -5.98 -44.71
C ALA A 151 21.80 -6.71 -43.48
N LEU A 152 21.35 -5.97 -42.46
CA LEU A 152 20.74 -6.54 -41.25
C LEU A 152 19.42 -7.25 -41.54
N MET A 153 18.57 -6.68 -42.41
CA MET A 153 17.21 -7.19 -42.69
C MET A 153 17.19 -8.24 -43.81
N THR A 154 18.09 -8.22 -44.76
CA THR A 154 18.04 -9.10 -45.95
C THR A 154 18.99 -10.28 -45.89
N THR A 155 20.14 -10.13 -45.23
CA THR A 155 21.12 -11.21 -45.17
C THR A 155 20.79 -12.27 -44.11
N VAL A 156 21.18 -13.51 -44.39
CA VAL A 156 20.99 -14.65 -43.45
C VAL A 156 21.68 -14.39 -42.11
N PRO A 157 22.93 -13.93 -42.02
CA PRO A 157 23.57 -13.64 -40.73
C PRO A 157 22.89 -12.47 -39.99
N GLY A 158 22.38 -11.44 -40.69
CA GLY A 158 21.66 -10.33 -40.10
C GLY A 158 20.37 -10.76 -39.42
N LYS A 159 19.59 -11.60 -40.10
CA LYS A 159 18.36 -12.19 -39.52
C LYS A 159 18.64 -13.07 -38.31
N ALA A 160 19.74 -13.84 -38.34
CA ALA A 160 20.15 -14.67 -37.21
C ALA A 160 20.47 -13.82 -35.97
N VAL A 161 21.21 -12.73 -36.13
CA VAL A 161 21.54 -11.80 -35.05
C VAL A 161 20.26 -11.16 -34.47
N LEU A 162 19.36 -10.70 -35.33
CA LEU A 162 18.08 -10.13 -34.90
C LEU A 162 17.23 -11.15 -34.10
N ALA A 163 17.19 -12.41 -34.58
CA ALA A 163 16.46 -13.47 -33.87
C ALA A 163 17.05 -13.77 -32.50
N VAL A 164 18.38 -13.81 -32.36
CA VAL A 164 19.05 -14.00 -31.08
C VAL A 164 18.79 -12.83 -30.14
N CYS A 165 18.87 -11.58 -30.62
CA CYS A 165 18.55 -10.40 -29.81
C CYS A 165 17.08 -10.40 -29.35
N ALA A 166 16.14 -10.71 -30.24
CA ALA A 166 14.75 -10.80 -29.89
C ALA A 166 14.48 -11.91 -28.85
N ALA A 167 15.08 -13.07 -29.02
CA ALA A 167 14.99 -14.16 -28.05
C ALA A 167 15.58 -13.78 -26.68
N ALA A 168 16.72 -13.10 -26.65
CA ALA A 168 17.35 -12.63 -25.42
C ALA A 168 16.46 -11.61 -24.68
N ILE A 169 15.90 -10.64 -25.40
CA ILE A 169 14.95 -9.65 -24.83
C ILE A 169 13.72 -10.35 -24.29
N PHE A 170 13.15 -11.30 -25.03
CA PHE A 170 11.95 -12.04 -24.61
C PHE A 170 12.20 -12.89 -23.36
N LEU A 171 13.32 -13.62 -23.31
CA LEU A 171 13.70 -14.42 -22.14
C LEU A 171 13.97 -13.55 -20.90
N SER A 172 14.65 -12.41 -21.10
CA SER A 172 14.90 -11.46 -20.02
C SER A 172 13.60 -10.84 -19.52
N PHE A 173 12.69 -10.49 -20.41
CA PHE A 173 11.36 -9.97 -20.07
C PHE A 173 10.55 -10.99 -19.27
N ALA A 174 10.51 -12.23 -19.73
CA ALA A 174 9.80 -13.31 -19.03
C ALA A 174 10.36 -13.54 -17.61
N ARG A 175 11.68 -13.46 -17.44
CA ARG A 175 12.32 -13.55 -16.11
C ARG A 175 11.98 -12.36 -15.22
N VAL A 176 12.05 -11.14 -15.74
CA VAL A 176 11.70 -9.92 -15.01
C VAL A 176 10.24 -9.97 -14.57
N VAL A 177 9.31 -10.34 -15.46
CA VAL A 177 7.88 -10.47 -15.10
C VAL A 177 7.69 -11.55 -14.03
N LYS A 178 8.37 -12.69 -14.13
CA LYS A 178 8.24 -13.77 -13.13
C LYS A 178 8.80 -13.38 -11.77
N LEU A 179 9.91 -12.61 -11.72
CA LEU A 179 10.53 -12.15 -10.49
C LEU A 179 9.81 -10.97 -9.84
N THR A 180 9.05 -10.19 -10.64
CA THR A 180 8.28 -9.02 -10.17
C THR A 180 6.80 -9.33 -9.94
N GLN A 181 6.36 -10.58 -10.02
CA GLN A 181 5.03 -10.95 -9.56
C GLN A 181 4.97 -10.81 -8.04
N PRO A 182 4.04 -9.99 -7.50
CA PRO A 182 3.84 -9.93 -6.07
C PRO A 182 3.50 -11.34 -5.57
N ILE A 183 4.22 -11.79 -4.55
CA ILE A 183 3.86 -13.01 -3.84
C ILE A 183 2.53 -12.70 -3.14
N GLU A 184 1.43 -13.09 -3.76
CA GLU A 184 0.14 -13.13 -3.06
C GLU A 184 0.29 -14.12 -1.91
N TYR A 185 0.53 -13.60 -0.72
CA TYR A 185 0.32 -14.36 0.51
C TYR A 185 -1.18 -14.66 0.60
N ARG A 186 -1.54 -15.81 0.05
CA ARG A 186 -2.85 -16.41 0.22
C ARG A 186 -2.92 -16.93 1.67
N ARG A 187 -3.52 -16.13 2.55
CA ARG A 187 -4.16 -16.60 3.77
C ARG A 187 -5.54 -15.98 3.88
#